data_a3efa3376a0cfefb4740714c086efccb
#
_entry.id   a3efa3376a0cfefb4740714c086efccb
#
_cell.length_a   1.000
_cell.length_b   1.000
_cell.length_c   1.000
_cell.angle_alpha   90.00
_cell.angle_beta   90.00
_cell.angle_gamma   90.00
#
_symmetry.space_group_name_H-M   'P 1'
#
loop_
_entity.id
_entity.type
_entity.pdbx_description
1 polymer ?
#
loop_
_entity_poly.entity_id
_entity_poly.type
_entity_poly.pdbx_seq_one_letter_code
_entity_poly.pdbx_strand_id
1 'polypeptide(L)'
;MQHLDINKKEIKTLLSNLKASAKKRNIIFDLTTADIDDIGIPITCPVLGIPIYFNRGKACDNSISIDRIDSTKGYTKENIVIVSNRVNKLKSNASLEEMQNIVNFYSQI
;
A
#
# COMPACT_ATOMS: atom_id res chain seq x y z
N MET A 1 17.28 4.63 -5.18
CA MET A 1 16.49 3.47 -4.74
C MET A 1 16.14 2.60 -5.92
N GLN A 2 16.31 1.28 -5.77
CA GLN A 2 15.92 0.34 -6.81
C GLN A 2 14.41 0.09 -6.74
N HIS A 3 13.80 -0.07 -7.92
CA HIS A 3 12.37 -0.35 -8.02
C HIS A 3 12.13 -1.76 -8.55
N LEU A 4 11.01 -2.34 -8.14
CA LEU A 4 10.60 -3.66 -8.59
C LEU A 4 10.30 -3.62 -10.09
N ASP A 5 10.86 -4.58 -10.82
CA ASP A 5 10.57 -4.74 -12.25
C ASP A 5 9.23 -5.44 -12.39
N ILE A 6 8.21 -4.66 -12.66
CA ILE A 6 6.83 -5.12 -12.82
C ILE A 6 6.31 -4.61 -14.15
N ASN A 7 5.69 -5.48 -14.94
CA ASN A 7 5.22 -5.07 -16.25
C ASN A 7 3.91 -4.28 -16.18
N LYS A 8 3.61 -3.58 -17.27
CA LYS A 8 2.45 -2.70 -17.36
C LYS A 8 1.13 -3.42 -17.14
N LYS A 9 1.03 -4.67 -17.62
CA LYS A 9 -0.17 -5.49 -17.44
C LYS A 9 -0.42 -5.81 -15.97
N GLU A 10 0.65 -6.09 -15.24
CA GLU A 10 0.58 -6.38 -13.80
C GLU A 10 0.17 -5.13 -13.01
N ILE A 11 0.69 -3.95 -13.37
CA ILE A 11 0.28 -2.69 -12.77
C ILE A 11 -1.20 -2.42 -13.03
N LYS A 12 -1.68 -2.66 -14.25
CA LYS A 12 -3.11 -2.49 -14.58
C LYS A 12 -3.99 -3.41 -13.74
N THR A 13 -3.58 -4.66 -13.56
CA THR A 13 -4.30 -5.63 -12.73
C THR A 13 -4.37 -5.14 -11.28
N LEU A 14 -3.26 -4.68 -10.75
CA LEU A 14 -3.18 -4.13 -9.38
C LEU A 14 -4.15 -2.96 -9.20
N LEU A 15 -4.14 -2.01 -10.13
CA LEU A 15 -5.01 -0.83 -10.07
C LEU A 15 -6.49 -1.21 -10.28
N SER A 16 -6.77 -2.14 -11.17
CA SER A 16 -8.14 -2.60 -11.42
C SER A 16 -8.75 -3.22 -10.16
N ASN A 17 -7.99 -4.07 -9.48
CA ASN A 17 -8.43 -4.70 -8.24
C ASN A 17 -8.66 -3.67 -7.13
N LEU A 18 -7.75 -2.70 -7.02
CA LEU A 18 -7.86 -1.64 -6.03
C LEU A 18 -9.07 -0.74 -6.29
N LYS A 19 -9.29 -0.41 -7.57
CA LYS A 19 -10.45 0.42 -7.98
C LYS A 19 -11.76 -0.28 -7.62
N ALA A 20 -11.87 -1.57 -7.87
CA ALA A 20 -13.06 -2.34 -7.51
C ALA A 20 -13.29 -2.35 -6.00
N SER A 21 -12.23 -2.53 -5.23
CA SER A 21 -12.28 -2.48 -3.76
C SER A 21 -12.70 -1.11 -3.25
N ALA A 22 -12.12 -0.05 -3.81
CA ALA A 22 -12.45 1.34 -3.44
C ALA A 22 -13.92 1.65 -3.72
N LYS A 23 -14.44 1.18 -4.86
CA LYS A 23 -15.86 1.36 -5.22
C LYS A 23 -16.78 0.71 -4.18
N LYS A 24 -16.47 -0.49 -3.75
CA LYS A 24 -17.27 -1.20 -2.72
C LYS A 24 -17.27 -0.45 -1.39
N ARG A 25 -16.17 0.22 -1.06
CA ARG A 25 -16.01 0.98 0.18
C ARG A 25 -16.41 2.45 0.05
N ASN A 26 -16.90 2.84 -1.12
CA ASN A 26 -17.28 4.22 -1.44
C ASN A 26 -16.11 5.21 -1.26
N ILE A 27 -14.93 4.81 -1.73
CA ILE A 27 -13.70 5.62 -1.66
C ILE A 27 -13.37 6.13 -3.06
N ILE A 28 -13.02 7.41 -3.15
CA ILE A 28 -12.59 8.03 -4.41
C ILE A 28 -11.32 7.34 -4.89
N PHE A 29 -11.28 7.01 -6.18
CA PHE A 29 -10.13 6.39 -6.82
C PHE A 29 -9.75 7.21 -8.06
N ASP A 30 -8.56 7.79 -8.02
CA ASP A 30 -8.03 8.62 -9.11
C ASP A 30 -6.54 8.30 -9.31
N LEU A 31 -6.25 7.04 -9.64
CA LEU A 31 -4.90 6.57 -9.92
C LEU A 31 -4.81 6.02 -11.32
N THR A 32 -3.68 6.31 -11.98
CA THR A 32 -3.35 5.80 -13.31
C THR A 32 -2.08 4.97 -13.25
N THR A 33 -1.81 4.19 -14.30
CA THR A 33 -0.54 3.47 -14.41
C THR A 33 0.65 4.42 -14.45
N ALA A 34 0.48 5.62 -15.03
CA ALA A 34 1.51 6.64 -15.06
C ALA A 34 1.87 7.13 -13.65
N ASP A 35 0.89 7.25 -12.76
CA ASP A 35 1.14 7.62 -11.36
C ASP A 35 2.01 6.58 -10.66
N ILE A 36 1.73 5.30 -10.88
CA ILE A 36 2.51 4.21 -10.28
C ILE A 36 3.92 4.16 -10.87
N ASP A 37 4.06 4.35 -12.17
CA ASP A 37 5.38 4.41 -12.83
C ASP A 37 6.22 5.55 -12.26
N ASP A 38 5.60 6.69 -12.02
CA ASP A 38 6.27 7.89 -11.51
C ASP A 38 6.72 7.72 -10.06
N ILE A 39 5.89 7.11 -9.23
CA ILE A 39 6.23 6.82 -7.83
C ILE A 39 7.28 5.70 -7.76
N GLY A 40 7.13 4.66 -8.56
CA GLY A 40 7.96 3.46 -8.54
C GLY A 40 7.59 2.52 -7.40
N ILE A 41 7.60 1.22 -7.70
CA ILE A 41 7.32 0.19 -6.69
C ILE A 41 8.65 -0.24 -6.08
N PRO A 42 8.84 -0.08 -4.76
CA PRO A 42 10.09 -0.46 -4.14
C PRO A 42 10.28 -1.98 -4.12
N ILE A 43 11.52 -2.46 -4.18
CA ILE A 43 11.81 -3.89 -4.07
C ILE A 43 11.75 -4.39 -2.63
N THR A 44 11.90 -3.48 -1.68
CA THR A 44 11.72 -3.77 -0.24
C THR A 44 10.71 -2.81 0.34
N CYS A 45 9.95 -3.31 1.32
CA CYS A 45 8.98 -2.48 2.03
C CYS A 45 9.71 -1.37 2.79
N PRO A 46 9.36 -0.09 2.56
CA PRO A 46 10.04 1.01 3.23
C PRO A 46 9.82 1.05 4.74
N VAL A 47 8.83 0.33 5.24
CA VAL A 47 8.51 0.30 6.67
C VAL A 47 9.19 -0.88 7.36
N LEU A 48 9.03 -2.09 6.83
CA LEU A 48 9.48 -3.32 7.49
C LEU A 48 10.77 -3.90 6.91
N GLY A 49 11.23 -3.42 5.74
CA GLY A 49 12.43 -3.92 5.10
C GLY A 49 12.31 -5.32 4.49
N ILE A 50 11.13 -5.90 4.48
CA ILE A 50 10.90 -7.21 3.84
C ILE A 50 10.77 -7.03 2.32
N PRO A 51 11.15 -8.05 1.52
CA PRO A 51 10.96 -7.97 0.07
C PRO A 51 9.51 -7.79 -0.32
N ILE A 52 9.26 -7.07 -1.41
CA ILE A 52 7.92 -6.91 -1.99
C ILE A 52 7.87 -7.68 -3.31
N TYR A 53 6.77 -8.38 -3.53
CA TYR A 53 6.54 -9.16 -4.74
C TYR A 53 5.17 -8.86 -5.33
N PHE A 54 5.07 -9.00 -6.66
CA PHE A 54 3.77 -9.06 -7.31
C PHE A 54 3.33 -10.53 -7.29
N ASN A 55 2.30 -10.83 -6.50
CA ASN A 55 1.77 -12.18 -6.38
C ASN A 55 0.47 -12.32 -7.17
N ARG A 56 0.40 -13.37 -7.97
CA ARG A 56 -0.83 -13.76 -8.65
C ARG A 56 -1.62 -14.67 -7.72
N GLY A 57 -2.93 -14.43 -7.63
CA GLY A 57 -3.80 -15.19 -6.74
C GLY A 57 -3.88 -14.59 -5.35
N LYS A 58 -3.78 -15.43 -4.32
CA LYS A 58 -3.99 -14.98 -2.94
C LYS A 58 -2.85 -14.08 -2.46
N ALA A 59 -3.22 -12.93 -1.87
CA ALA A 59 -2.26 -12.02 -1.29
C ALA A 59 -1.57 -12.65 -0.06
N CYS A 60 -0.28 -12.35 0.10
CA CYS A 60 0.51 -12.75 1.26
C CYS A 60 1.18 -11.51 1.86
N ASP A 61 1.93 -11.70 2.94
CA ASP A 61 2.57 -10.58 3.67
C ASP A 61 3.48 -9.74 2.77
N ASN A 62 4.14 -10.36 1.80
CA ASN A 62 5.08 -9.68 0.89
C ASN A 62 4.41 -9.08 -0.35
N SER A 63 3.11 -9.23 -0.51
CA SER A 63 2.41 -8.68 -1.68
C SER A 63 2.47 -7.16 -1.68
N ILE A 64 2.50 -6.59 -2.89
CA ILE A 64 2.39 -5.14 -3.08
C ILE A 64 1.08 -4.65 -2.48
N SER A 65 1.13 -3.57 -1.71
CA SER A 65 -0.07 -2.93 -1.19
C SER A 65 0.03 -1.42 -1.39
N ILE A 66 -1.04 -0.85 -1.93
CA ILE A 66 -1.18 0.61 -2.07
C ILE A 66 -2.03 1.09 -0.92
N ASP A 67 -1.42 1.88 -0.04
CA ASP A 67 -2.06 2.38 1.17
C ASP A 67 -2.26 3.88 1.10
N ARG A 68 -3.36 4.37 1.67
CA ARG A 68 -3.61 5.80 1.77
C ARG A 68 -2.87 6.37 2.97
N ILE A 69 -2.21 7.50 2.77
CA ILE A 69 -1.53 8.23 3.85
C ILE A 69 -2.57 8.75 4.84
N ASP A 70 -3.60 9.40 4.31
CA ASP A 70 -4.75 9.88 5.07
C ASP A 70 -5.97 9.04 4.70
N SER A 71 -6.46 8.23 5.61
CA SER A 71 -7.56 7.30 5.37
C SER A 71 -8.92 8.00 5.22
N THR A 72 -8.99 9.30 5.51
CA THR A 72 -10.21 10.10 5.29
C THR A 72 -10.32 10.63 3.87
N LYS A 73 -9.25 10.50 3.08
CA LYS A 73 -9.18 10.94 1.68
C LYS A 73 -9.09 9.75 0.74
N GLY A 74 -9.20 10.02 -0.55
CA GLY A 74 -9.22 8.97 -1.57
C GLY A 74 -7.84 8.51 -2.01
N TYR A 75 -7.85 7.59 -2.96
CA TYR A 75 -6.64 7.11 -3.62
C TYR A 75 -6.24 8.09 -4.72
N THR A 76 -5.30 8.96 -4.39
CA THR A 76 -4.69 9.90 -5.34
C THR A 76 -3.19 9.77 -5.25
N LYS A 77 -2.47 10.21 -6.28
CA LYS A 77 -1.00 10.13 -6.32
C LYS A 77 -0.35 10.73 -5.07
N GLU A 78 -0.89 11.86 -4.58
CA GLU A 78 -0.35 12.58 -3.42
C GLU A 78 -0.70 11.93 -2.09
N ASN A 79 -1.67 11.02 -2.08
CA ASN A 79 -2.20 10.42 -0.85
C ASN A 79 -1.92 8.93 -0.74
N ILE A 80 -0.99 8.40 -1.51
CA ILE A 80 -0.66 6.98 -1.44
C ILE A 80 0.81 6.75 -1.15
N VAL A 81 1.06 5.60 -0.51
CA VAL A 81 2.39 5.00 -0.39
C VAL A 81 2.30 3.55 -0.81
N ILE A 82 3.40 3.00 -1.31
CA ILE A 82 3.46 1.59 -1.69
C ILE A 82 4.28 0.86 -0.64
N VAL A 83 3.64 -0.07 0.03
CA VAL A 83 4.19 -0.82 1.16
C VAL A 83 3.86 -2.31 0.97
N SER A 84 4.34 -3.14 1.89
CA SER A 84 3.95 -4.55 1.90
C SER A 84 2.52 -4.72 2.43
N ASN A 85 1.88 -5.79 2.02
CA ASN A 85 0.56 -6.17 2.55
C ASN A 85 0.61 -6.36 4.06
N ARG A 86 1.76 -6.79 4.60
CA ARG A 86 1.95 -6.91 6.06
C ARG A 86 1.75 -5.58 6.78
N VAL A 87 2.35 -4.50 6.25
CA VAL A 87 2.16 -3.15 6.81
C VAL A 87 0.69 -2.76 6.80
N ASN A 88 0.02 -3.01 5.67
CA ASN A 88 -1.39 -2.67 5.53
C ASN A 88 -2.26 -3.42 6.54
N LYS A 89 -1.99 -4.69 6.76
CA LYS A 89 -2.70 -5.49 7.78
C LYS A 89 -2.43 -4.97 9.19
N LEU A 90 -1.18 -4.68 9.52
CA LEU A 90 -0.81 -4.17 10.85
C LEU A 90 -1.42 -2.81 11.12
N LYS A 91 -1.40 -1.93 10.14
CA LYS A 91 -1.98 -0.59 10.26
C LYS A 91 -3.51 -0.65 10.31
N SER A 92 -4.13 -1.47 9.45
CA SER A 92 -5.57 -1.61 9.33
C SER A 92 -6.23 -0.21 9.30
N ASN A 93 -7.15 0.08 10.21
CA ASN A 93 -7.82 1.37 10.33
C ASN A 93 -7.28 2.21 11.50
N ALA A 94 -6.12 1.85 12.05
CA ALA A 94 -5.53 2.60 13.16
C ALA A 94 -5.14 4.01 12.72
N SER A 95 -5.35 4.98 13.59
CA SER A 95 -4.83 6.32 13.40
C SER A 95 -3.33 6.36 13.74
N LEU A 96 -2.65 7.41 13.30
CA LEU A 96 -1.24 7.62 13.66
C LEU A 96 -1.08 7.72 15.17
N GLU A 97 -2.00 8.40 15.84
CA GLU A 97 -2.00 8.53 17.30
C GLU A 97 -2.14 7.18 17.99
N GLU A 98 -3.07 6.35 17.53
CA GLU A 98 -3.25 5.00 18.08
C GLU A 98 -2.01 4.15 17.90
N MET A 99 -1.40 4.18 16.71
CA MET A 99 -0.16 3.44 16.45
C MET A 99 0.97 3.93 17.36
N GLN A 100 1.09 5.23 17.57
CA GLN A 100 2.10 5.81 18.45
C GLN A 100 1.88 5.37 19.89
N ASN A 101 0.64 5.35 20.36
CA ASN A 101 0.29 4.89 21.70
C ASN A 101 0.64 3.42 21.91
N ILE A 102 0.43 2.58 20.90
CA ILE A 102 0.81 1.17 20.94
C ILE A 102 2.33 1.05 21.11
N VAL A 103 3.09 1.76 20.28
CA VAL A 103 4.55 1.74 20.34
C VAL A 103 5.03 2.20 21.72
N ASN A 104 4.49 3.31 22.21
CA ASN A 104 4.87 3.87 23.51
C ASN A 104 4.63 2.88 24.65
N PHE A 105 3.48 2.23 24.63
CA PHE A 105 3.12 1.26 25.68
C PHE A 105 4.10 0.07 25.68
N TYR A 106 4.26 -0.57 24.53
CA TYR A 106 5.08 -1.78 24.43
C TYR A 106 6.57 -1.52 24.56
N SER A 107 7.02 -0.29 24.28
CA SER A 107 8.41 0.10 24.47
C SER A 107 8.81 0.23 25.94
N GLN A 108 7.85 0.30 26.86
CA GLN A 108 8.09 0.53 28.29
C GLN A 108 8.10 -0.77 29.11
N ILE A 109 7.76 -1.89 28.50
CA ILE A 109 7.67 -3.16 29.24
C ILE A 109 8.71 -4.19 28.81
#